data_08927aff2a4fe2995bc623e56e710264
#
_entry.id   08927aff2a4fe2995bc623e56e710264
#
_cell.length_a   1.000
_cell.length_b   1.000
_cell.length_c   1.000
_cell.angle_alpha   90.00
_cell.angle_beta   90.00
_cell.angle_gamma   90.00
#
_symmetry.space_group_name_H-M   'P 1'
#
loop_
_entity.id
_entity.type
_entity.pdbx_description
1 polymer ?
#
loop_
_entity_poly.entity_id
_entity_poly.type
_entity_poly.pdbx_seq_one_letter_code
_entity_poly.pdbx_strand_id
1 'polypeptide(L)'
;FAATLGWSDKDFGADRDAALFWLSASHTLGSIGKSAVLLAADASGRIESGDTVNSLLSFSARWYNQQSDQRTFFATLAGTWGDDLDLDNSVDLGGDTGLRGYPLRYQSGDSKVLLTVEQRYFWNWYPFRLVRVGGAIFADVGRTWGDHPIDGERLGWLSDVGFGLRLAPTRTGTRSIVHIDLAFPLNGDDSIDSVQLVIESKRSF
;
A
#
# COMPACT_ATOMS: atom_id res chain seq x y z
N PHE A 1 -18.37 -5.56 6.69
CA PHE A 1 -17.71 -5.83 7.97
C PHE A 1 -17.38 -7.31 8.04
N ALA A 2 -16.22 -7.65 8.57
CA ALA A 2 -15.81 -9.00 8.94
C ALA A 2 -15.13 -8.97 10.31
N ALA A 3 -15.28 -10.05 11.08
CA ALA A 3 -14.60 -10.24 12.34
C ALA A 3 -14.16 -11.70 12.44
N THR A 4 -12.93 -11.91 12.88
CA THR A 4 -12.38 -13.22 13.19
C THR A 4 -11.85 -13.19 14.61
N LEU A 5 -12.25 -14.17 15.41
CA LEU A 5 -11.74 -14.39 16.75
C LEU A 5 -11.13 -15.77 16.80
N GLY A 6 -10.01 -15.90 17.46
CA GLY A 6 -9.29 -17.16 17.65
C GLY A 6 -8.65 -17.21 19.02
N TRP A 7 -8.15 -18.37 19.37
CA TRP A 7 -7.33 -18.57 20.56
C TRP A 7 -6.20 -19.54 20.29
N SER A 8 -5.09 -19.34 20.95
CA SER A 8 -4.01 -20.32 21.07
C SER A 8 -3.86 -20.73 22.52
N ASP A 9 -3.50 -21.98 22.75
CA ASP A 9 -3.42 -22.57 24.09
C ASP A 9 -2.26 -23.57 24.14
N LYS A 10 -1.46 -23.49 25.19
CA LYS A 10 -0.29 -24.35 25.40
C LYS A 10 -0.65 -25.81 25.54
N ASP A 11 -1.85 -26.10 26.07
CA ASP A 11 -2.33 -27.48 26.21
C ASP A 11 -2.59 -28.13 24.84
N PHE A 12 -2.76 -27.33 23.79
CA PHE A 12 -2.87 -27.79 22.40
C PHE A 12 -1.56 -27.66 21.61
N GLY A 13 -0.44 -27.40 22.29
CA GLY A 13 0.90 -27.35 21.67
C GLY A 13 1.29 -26.00 21.11
N ALA A 14 0.60 -24.93 21.46
CA ALA A 14 1.02 -23.56 21.11
C ALA A 14 2.13 -23.08 22.06
N ASP A 15 2.95 -22.14 21.58
CA ASP A 15 4.02 -21.55 22.39
C ASP A 15 3.48 -20.64 23.51
N ARG A 16 2.26 -20.13 23.33
CA ARG A 16 1.64 -19.15 24.24
C ARG A 16 0.12 -19.25 24.29
N ASP A 17 -0.45 -18.81 25.42
CA ASP A 17 -1.88 -18.64 25.60
C ASP A 17 -2.25 -17.24 25.17
N ALA A 18 -3.11 -17.11 24.15
CA ALA A 18 -3.55 -15.83 23.63
C ALA A 18 -4.94 -15.89 23.01
N ALA A 19 -5.70 -14.82 23.13
CA ALA A 19 -6.86 -14.57 22.30
C ALA A 19 -6.44 -13.70 21.10
N LEU A 20 -6.82 -14.13 19.90
CA LEU A 20 -6.48 -13.43 18.65
C LEU A 20 -7.73 -12.74 18.11
N PHE A 21 -7.56 -11.55 17.58
CA PHE A 21 -8.65 -10.84 16.90
C PHE A 21 -8.18 -10.24 15.57
N TRP A 22 -9.09 -10.25 14.62
CA TRP A 22 -8.98 -9.50 13.38
C TRP A 22 -10.35 -8.94 13.02
N LEU A 23 -10.41 -7.63 12.78
CA LEU A 23 -11.61 -6.90 12.43
C LEU A 23 -11.36 -6.16 11.12
N SER A 24 -12.33 -6.12 10.23
CA SER A 24 -12.26 -5.29 9.04
C SER A 24 -13.59 -4.61 8.73
N ALA A 25 -13.47 -3.42 8.16
CA ALA A 25 -14.60 -2.65 7.67
C ALA A 25 -14.23 -1.99 6.34
N SER A 26 -15.15 -2.01 5.39
CA SER A 26 -14.98 -1.26 4.15
C SER A 26 -16.28 -0.63 3.69
N HIS A 27 -16.16 0.51 3.04
CA HIS A 27 -17.31 1.24 2.50
C HIS A 27 -16.92 1.95 1.21
N THR A 28 -17.84 1.99 0.25
CA THR A 28 -17.65 2.70 -1.01
C THR A 28 -18.65 3.84 -1.10
N LEU A 29 -18.16 5.04 -1.34
CA LEU A 29 -18.93 6.24 -1.59
C LEU A 29 -18.84 6.61 -3.07
N GLY A 30 -19.94 7.06 -3.66
CA GLY A 30 -19.97 7.47 -5.07
C GLY A 30 -20.28 6.31 -6.01
N SER A 31 -19.86 6.45 -7.27
CA SER A 31 -20.18 5.51 -8.36
C SER A 31 -18.90 5.05 -9.07
N ILE A 32 -18.69 3.74 -9.10
CA ILE A 32 -17.61 3.13 -9.88
C ILE A 32 -17.84 3.46 -11.37
N GLY A 33 -16.78 3.94 -12.05
CA GLY A 33 -16.85 4.40 -13.45
C GLY A 33 -17.10 5.90 -13.61
N LYS A 34 -17.29 6.65 -12.52
CA LYS A 34 -17.34 8.13 -12.51
C LYS A 34 -16.38 8.66 -11.45
N SER A 35 -16.84 8.72 -10.21
CA SER A 35 -16.03 9.11 -9.06
C SER A 35 -16.44 8.26 -7.86
N ALA A 36 -15.48 7.59 -7.25
CA ALA A 36 -15.73 6.75 -6.10
C ALA A 36 -14.59 6.90 -5.07
N VAL A 37 -14.95 6.88 -3.81
CA VAL A 37 -14.02 6.80 -2.69
C VAL A 37 -14.24 5.46 -2.00
N LEU A 38 -13.19 4.65 -1.95
CA LEU A 38 -13.17 3.38 -1.22
C LEU A 38 -12.45 3.60 0.10
N LEU A 39 -13.17 3.39 1.19
CA LEU A 39 -12.64 3.45 2.54
C LEU A 39 -12.47 2.02 3.06
N ALA A 40 -11.35 1.73 3.70
CA ALA A 40 -11.13 0.49 4.41
C ALA A 40 -10.40 0.77 5.73
N ALA A 41 -10.73 -0.01 6.74
CA ALA A 41 -10.05 -0.03 8.04
C ALA A 41 -9.96 -1.46 8.52
N ASP A 42 -8.80 -1.82 9.06
CA ASP A 42 -8.51 -3.13 9.61
C ASP A 42 -7.84 -2.96 10.98
N ALA A 43 -8.21 -3.82 11.92
CA ALA A 43 -7.57 -3.92 13.23
C ALA A 43 -7.28 -5.38 13.53
N SER A 44 -6.08 -5.66 13.99
CA SER A 44 -5.65 -7.01 14.39
C SER A 44 -4.74 -6.95 15.60
N GLY A 45 -4.64 -8.06 16.30
CA GLY A 45 -3.74 -8.18 17.45
C GLY A 45 -4.05 -9.43 18.26
N ARG A 46 -3.38 -9.55 19.39
CA ARG A 46 -3.63 -10.61 20.36
C ARG A 46 -3.68 -10.05 21.79
N ILE A 47 -4.37 -10.76 22.64
CA ILE A 47 -4.47 -10.45 24.07
C ILE A 47 -3.74 -11.57 24.81
N GLU A 48 -2.66 -11.23 25.51
CA GLU A 48 -1.87 -12.14 26.33
C GLU A 48 -1.89 -11.66 27.79
N SER A 49 -2.29 -12.51 28.72
CA SER A 49 -2.35 -12.19 30.16
C SER A 49 -3.14 -10.93 30.52
N GLY A 50 -4.03 -10.49 29.63
CA GLY A 50 -4.83 -9.27 29.82
C GLY A 50 -4.34 -8.04 29.07
N ASP A 51 -3.12 -8.07 28.53
CA ASP A 51 -2.53 -6.98 27.75
C ASP A 51 -2.71 -7.21 26.25
N THR A 52 -2.89 -6.11 25.50
CA THR A 52 -2.96 -6.16 24.04
C THR A 52 -1.54 -6.08 23.48
N VAL A 53 -1.15 -7.07 22.68
CA VAL A 53 0.20 -7.24 22.15
C VAL A 53 0.12 -7.42 20.63
N ASN A 54 1.16 -6.98 19.93
CA ASN A 54 1.31 -7.08 18.48
C ASN A 54 0.07 -6.58 17.74
N SER A 55 -0.40 -5.41 18.12
CA SER A 55 -1.62 -4.84 17.55
C SER A 55 -1.32 -3.87 16.42
N LEU A 56 -2.13 -3.96 15.36
CA LEU A 56 -2.07 -3.11 14.19
C LEU A 56 -3.45 -2.52 13.91
N LEU A 57 -3.50 -1.22 13.68
CA LEU A 57 -4.65 -0.51 13.14
C LEU A 57 -4.26 0.10 11.80
N SER A 58 -4.91 -0.32 10.73
CA SER A 58 -4.68 0.21 9.39
C SER A 58 -5.92 0.89 8.84
N PHE A 59 -5.72 1.94 8.06
CA PHE A 59 -6.79 2.53 7.27
C PHE A 59 -6.31 2.86 5.87
N SER A 60 -7.23 2.92 4.92
CA SER A 60 -6.98 3.47 3.59
C SER A 60 -8.21 4.18 3.03
N ALA A 61 -7.96 5.28 2.35
CA ALA A 61 -8.93 6.00 1.54
C ALA A 61 -8.40 6.08 0.11
N ARG A 62 -9.10 5.50 -0.86
CA ARG A 62 -8.71 5.46 -2.27
C ARG A 62 -9.75 6.19 -3.09
N TRP A 63 -9.35 7.29 -3.69
CA TRP A 63 -10.23 8.07 -4.56
C TRP A 63 -9.91 7.79 -6.03
N TYR A 64 -10.93 7.37 -6.75
CA TYR A 64 -10.92 7.20 -8.20
C TYR A 64 -11.83 8.24 -8.84
N ASN A 65 -11.31 8.98 -9.78
CA ASN A 65 -12.09 9.93 -10.56
C ASN A 65 -11.82 9.69 -12.05
N GLN A 66 -12.79 9.06 -12.72
CA GLN A 66 -12.77 8.86 -14.16
C GLN A 66 -13.21 10.14 -14.86
N GLN A 67 -12.24 10.93 -15.29
CA GLN A 67 -12.45 12.22 -15.94
C GLN A 67 -12.95 12.08 -17.38
N SER A 68 -12.55 10.98 -18.06
CA SER A 68 -13.01 10.58 -19.39
C SER A 68 -12.71 9.09 -19.61
N ASP A 69 -13.10 8.54 -20.77
CA ASP A 69 -12.78 7.14 -21.15
C ASP A 69 -11.28 6.85 -21.21
N GLN A 70 -10.46 7.88 -21.30
CA GLN A 70 -9.00 7.78 -21.41
C GLN A 70 -8.29 8.27 -20.16
N ARG A 71 -8.91 9.12 -19.32
CA ARG A 71 -8.25 9.79 -18.20
C ARG A 71 -8.85 9.37 -16.87
N THR A 72 -7.99 8.92 -15.97
CA THR A 72 -8.37 8.60 -14.60
C THR A 72 -7.38 9.25 -13.63
N PHE A 73 -7.91 9.99 -12.69
CA PHE A 73 -7.18 10.47 -11.53
C PHE A 73 -7.35 9.47 -10.39
N PHE A 74 -6.27 9.21 -9.69
CA PHE A 74 -6.22 8.31 -8.55
C PHE A 74 -5.46 8.97 -7.41
N ALA A 75 -5.99 8.89 -6.20
CA ALA A 75 -5.28 9.27 -4.99
C ALA A 75 -5.54 8.23 -3.90
N THR A 76 -4.51 7.91 -3.13
CA THR A 76 -4.61 7.03 -1.98
C THR A 76 -3.95 7.68 -0.77
N LEU A 77 -4.68 7.74 0.33
CA LEU A 77 -4.12 7.98 1.66
C LEU A 77 -4.23 6.69 2.46
N ALA A 78 -3.11 6.21 2.96
CA ALA A 78 -3.05 5.02 3.80
C ALA A 78 -2.22 5.28 5.05
N GLY A 79 -2.58 4.64 6.14
CA GLY A 79 -1.83 4.69 7.39
C GLY A 79 -1.94 3.38 8.14
N THR A 80 -0.92 3.08 8.92
CA THR A 80 -0.86 1.94 9.83
C THR A 80 -0.25 2.41 11.13
N TRP A 81 -0.84 2.03 12.24
CA TRP A 81 -0.33 2.22 13.60
C TRP A 81 -0.19 0.87 14.26
N GLY A 82 0.99 0.61 14.77
CA GLY A 82 1.31 -0.56 15.56
C GLY A 82 1.56 -0.19 17.02
N ASP A 83 1.24 -1.11 17.90
CA ASP A 83 1.50 -1.03 19.33
C ASP A 83 1.98 -2.39 19.83
N ASP A 84 3.08 -2.37 20.60
CA ASP A 84 3.77 -3.55 21.13
C ASP A 84 4.00 -4.64 20.06
N LEU A 85 4.60 -4.23 18.95
CA LEU A 85 4.83 -5.11 17.81
C LEU A 85 5.91 -6.16 18.13
N ASP A 86 5.69 -7.39 17.65
CA ASP A 86 6.74 -8.42 17.66
C ASP A 86 7.93 -8.00 16.79
N LEU A 87 9.11 -8.51 17.10
CA LEU A 87 10.37 -8.20 16.40
C LEU A 87 10.31 -8.43 14.87
N ASP A 88 9.50 -9.39 14.44
CA ASP A 88 9.33 -9.76 13.04
C ASP A 88 8.17 -9.02 12.33
N ASN A 89 7.47 -8.13 13.05
CA ASN A 89 6.30 -7.41 12.54
C ASN A 89 6.53 -5.90 12.46
N SER A 90 7.46 -5.47 11.61
CA SER A 90 7.71 -4.05 11.35
C SER A 90 6.73 -3.43 10.36
N VAL A 91 6.49 -2.14 10.49
CA VAL A 91 5.72 -1.33 9.54
C VAL A 91 6.67 -0.62 8.58
N ASP A 92 6.82 -1.20 7.39
CA ASP A 92 7.84 -0.80 6.42
C ASP A 92 7.30 0.17 5.37
N LEU A 93 8.18 1.01 4.84
CA LEU A 93 7.94 1.95 3.76
C LEU A 93 9.10 1.95 2.76
N GLY A 94 8.79 1.91 1.47
CA GLY A 94 9.73 1.86 0.36
C GLY A 94 9.38 0.74 -0.64
N GLY A 95 9.68 0.94 -1.90
CA GLY A 95 9.46 -0.01 -2.97
C GLY A 95 8.00 -0.44 -3.12
N ASP A 96 7.72 -1.71 -2.89
CA ASP A 96 6.40 -2.34 -3.00
C ASP A 96 5.41 -1.92 -1.90
N THR A 97 5.91 -1.36 -0.79
CA THR A 97 5.07 -0.88 0.31
C THR A 97 4.66 0.58 0.18
N GLY A 98 4.96 1.21 -0.99
CA GLY A 98 4.50 2.56 -1.32
C GLY A 98 5.61 3.44 -1.85
N LEU A 99 6.36 4.20 -1.56
CA LEU A 99 7.40 5.07 -2.12
C LEU A 99 8.20 4.37 -3.22
N ARG A 100 7.74 4.50 -4.45
CA ARG A 100 8.32 3.79 -5.62
C ARG A 100 9.76 4.19 -5.94
N GLY A 101 10.18 5.39 -5.53
CA GLY A 101 11.54 5.91 -5.69
C GLY A 101 12.57 5.35 -4.73
N TYR A 102 12.18 4.46 -3.81
CA TYR A 102 13.06 3.94 -2.76
C TYR A 102 13.18 2.41 -2.81
N PRO A 103 14.30 1.86 -2.32
CA PRO A 103 14.44 0.41 -2.16
C PRO A 103 13.35 -0.21 -1.28
N LEU A 104 13.20 -1.52 -1.35
CA LEU A 104 12.28 -2.26 -0.48
C LEU A 104 12.64 -2.04 1.00
N ARG A 105 11.63 -1.76 1.84
CA ARG A 105 11.79 -1.57 3.29
C ARG A 105 12.83 -0.53 3.67
N TYR A 106 12.92 0.53 2.88
CA TYR A 106 13.93 1.57 3.06
C TYR A 106 13.81 2.29 4.42
N GLN A 107 12.60 2.41 4.94
CA GLN A 107 12.33 2.96 6.26
C GLN A 107 11.36 2.05 7.00
N SER A 108 11.67 1.72 8.26
CA SER A 108 10.86 0.87 9.13
C SER A 108 10.49 1.60 10.42
N GLY A 109 9.41 1.17 11.05
CA GLY A 109 8.93 1.73 12.32
C GLY A 109 7.74 0.95 12.86
N ASP A 110 7.06 1.52 13.86
CA ASP A 110 5.81 0.96 14.39
C ASP A 110 4.60 1.49 13.64
N SER A 111 4.75 2.66 13.03
CA SER A 111 3.64 3.35 12.35
C SER A 111 4.09 3.97 11.05
N LYS A 112 3.15 4.14 10.10
CA LYS A 112 3.40 4.84 8.84
C LYS A 112 2.20 5.62 8.34
N VAL A 113 2.48 6.59 7.49
CA VAL A 113 1.51 7.21 6.59
C VAL A 113 2.07 7.30 5.18
N LEU A 114 1.22 7.12 4.20
CA LEU A 114 1.56 7.22 2.77
C LEU A 114 0.44 7.91 2.01
N LEU A 115 0.80 8.90 1.22
CA LEU A 115 -0.05 9.53 0.22
C LEU A 115 0.53 9.26 -1.16
N THR A 116 -0.29 8.74 -2.06
CA THR A 116 0.01 8.55 -3.48
C THR A 116 -0.98 9.33 -4.31
N VAL A 117 -0.52 10.06 -5.31
CA VAL A 117 -1.36 10.72 -6.34
C VAL A 117 -0.88 10.26 -7.70
N GLU A 118 -1.82 9.91 -8.59
CA GLU A 118 -1.48 9.41 -9.92
C GLU A 118 -2.50 9.88 -10.95
N GLN A 119 -2.04 10.47 -12.06
CA GLN A 119 -2.84 10.76 -13.23
C GLN A 119 -2.53 9.74 -14.32
N ARG A 120 -3.53 8.97 -14.73
CA ARG A 120 -3.45 7.96 -15.80
C ARG A 120 -4.07 8.47 -17.08
N TYR A 121 -3.44 8.09 -18.19
CA TYR A 121 -3.98 8.33 -19.54
C TYR A 121 -3.82 7.07 -20.38
N PHE A 122 -4.94 6.55 -20.92
CA PHE A 122 -4.93 5.39 -21.82
C PHE A 122 -5.16 5.85 -23.26
N TRP A 123 -4.22 5.49 -24.13
CA TRP A 123 -4.34 5.74 -25.58
C TRP A 123 -5.35 4.80 -26.21
N ASN A 124 -5.86 5.18 -27.39
CA ASN A 124 -6.65 4.29 -28.25
C ASN A 124 -5.74 3.34 -29.07
N TRP A 125 -4.76 2.79 -28.39
CA TRP A 125 -3.79 1.86 -28.96
C TRP A 125 -3.90 0.50 -28.30
N TYR A 126 -4.25 -0.52 -29.13
CA TYR A 126 -4.53 -1.88 -28.70
C TYR A 126 -3.65 -2.85 -29.50
N PRO A 127 -2.34 -2.95 -29.24
CA PRO A 127 -1.47 -3.86 -29.97
C PRO A 127 -1.99 -5.29 -29.86
N PHE A 128 -2.06 -5.94 -31.02
CA PHE A 128 -2.60 -7.29 -31.20
C PHE A 128 -4.01 -7.51 -30.63
N ARG A 129 -4.74 -6.46 -30.29
CA ARG A 129 -6.02 -6.53 -29.56
C ARG A 129 -5.93 -7.30 -28.22
N LEU A 130 -4.76 -7.38 -27.62
CA LEU A 130 -4.51 -8.09 -26.36
C LEU A 130 -4.31 -7.15 -25.17
N VAL A 131 -3.78 -5.97 -25.42
CA VAL A 131 -3.40 -5.03 -24.36
C VAL A 131 -3.81 -3.61 -24.74
N ARG A 132 -4.44 -2.89 -23.84
CA ARG A 132 -4.62 -1.44 -23.93
C ARG A 132 -3.42 -0.76 -23.29
N VAL A 133 -2.77 0.13 -24.02
CA VAL A 133 -1.56 0.83 -23.56
C VAL A 133 -1.94 2.19 -23.02
N GLY A 134 -1.36 2.54 -21.89
CA GLY A 134 -1.49 3.84 -21.24
C GLY A 134 -0.19 4.29 -20.60
N GLY A 135 -0.20 5.51 -20.11
CA GLY A 135 0.88 6.08 -19.31
C GLY A 135 0.32 6.68 -18.03
N ALA A 136 1.22 6.93 -17.07
CA ALA A 136 0.89 7.62 -15.83
C ALA A 136 2.03 8.56 -15.43
N ILE A 137 1.67 9.62 -14.71
CA ILE A 137 2.59 10.42 -13.90
C ILE A 137 2.10 10.32 -12.45
N PHE A 138 3.02 10.34 -11.50
CA PHE A 138 2.68 10.15 -10.10
C PHE A 138 3.62 10.90 -9.16
N ALA A 139 3.17 11.04 -7.93
CA ALA A 139 3.96 11.49 -6.78
C ALA A 139 3.54 10.68 -5.56
N ASP A 140 4.53 10.26 -4.78
CA ASP A 140 4.35 9.57 -3.52
C ASP A 140 5.02 10.37 -2.40
N VAL A 141 4.39 10.41 -1.21
CA VAL A 141 4.98 10.97 -0.01
C VAL A 141 4.57 10.15 1.20
N GLY A 142 5.53 9.83 2.05
CA GLY A 142 5.27 9.03 3.24
C GLY A 142 6.33 9.16 4.30
N ARG A 143 6.03 8.60 5.46
CA ARG A 143 6.93 8.57 6.61
C ARG A 143 6.57 7.39 7.51
N THR A 144 7.60 6.80 8.14
CA THR A 144 7.44 5.92 9.30
C THR A 144 7.89 6.64 10.58
N TRP A 145 7.42 6.16 11.72
CA TRP A 145 7.87 6.57 13.05
C TRP A 145 7.65 5.44 14.06
N GLY A 146 8.21 5.60 15.27
CA GLY A 146 8.20 4.62 16.34
C GLY A 146 9.58 4.02 16.57
N ASP A 147 9.71 3.20 17.60
CA ASP A 147 10.97 2.68 18.12
C ASP A 147 11.15 1.19 17.83
N HIS A 148 10.62 0.70 16.70
CA HIS A 148 10.80 -0.69 16.33
C HIS A 148 12.30 -1.04 16.28
N PRO A 149 12.73 -2.16 16.91
CA PRO A 149 14.14 -2.47 17.12
C PRO A 149 14.92 -2.87 15.87
N ILE A 150 14.28 -2.98 14.72
CA ILE A 150 15.01 -3.11 13.44
C ILE A 150 15.47 -1.71 13.04
N ASP A 151 16.74 -1.42 13.30
CA ASP A 151 17.38 -0.15 13.02
C ASP A 151 17.30 0.19 11.51
N GLY A 152 16.36 1.09 11.17
CA GLY A 152 16.38 1.84 9.94
C GLY A 152 16.74 3.30 10.25
N GLU A 153 17.49 3.98 9.42
CA GLU A 153 17.71 5.41 9.59
C GLU A 153 16.37 6.15 9.53
N ARG A 154 16.13 7.00 10.53
CA ARG A 154 14.91 7.81 10.59
C ARG A 154 15.07 9.04 9.71
N LEU A 155 14.81 8.89 8.42
CA LEU A 155 15.00 9.94 7.42
C LEU A 155 13.86 10.98 7.37
N GLY A 156 12.85 10.84 8.22
CA GLY A 156 11.72 11.76 8.26
C GLY A 156 10.75 11.52 7.09
N TRP A 157 10.27 12.61 6.49
CA TRP A 157 9.41 12.53 5.31
C TRP A 157 10.22 12.21 4.07
N LEU A 158 9.77 11.18 3.35
CA LEU A 158 10.31 10.76 2.06
C LEU A 158 9.31 11.05 0.97
N SER A 159 9.81 11.42 -0.21
CA SER A 159 8.95 11.73 -1.35
C SER A 159 9.63 11.37 -2.66
N ASP A 160 8.84 10.93 -3.62
CA ASP A 160 9.28 10.69 -4.98
C ASP A 160 8.26 11.16 -6.00
N VAL A 161 8.73 11.29 -7.23
CA VAL A 161 7.90 11.54 -8.41
C VAL A 161 8.32 10.60 -9.52
N GLY A 162 7.41 10.35 -10.45
CA GLY A 162 7.77 9.48 -11.55
C GLY A 162 6.74 9.43 -12.65
N PHE A 163 7.04 8.60 -13.62
CA PHE A 163 6.15 8.29 -14.73
C PHE A 163 6.31 6.83 -15.14
N GLY A 164 5.32 6.30 -15.84
CA GLY A 164 5.40 4.90 -16.25
C GLY A 164 4.33 4.50 -17.24
N LEU A 165 4.45 3.26 -17.69
CA LEU A 165 3.50 2.62 -18.58
C LEU A 165 2.42 1.87 -17.80
N ARG A 166 1.24 1.80 -18.39
CA ARG A 166 0.08 1.06 -17.90
C ARG A 166 -0.39 0.10 -19.00
N LEU A 167 -0.27 -1.19 -18.73
CA LEU A 167 -0.64 -2.22 -19.70
C LEU A 167 -1.85 -2.99 -19.14
N ALA A 168 -3.02 -2.73 -19.70
CA ALA A 168 -4.27 -3.35 -19.29
C ALA A 168 -4.65 -4.48 -20.26
N PRO A 169 -4.62 -5.76 -19.83
CA PRO A 169 -5.05 -6.87 -20.67
C PRO A 169 -6.53 -6.74 -21.04
N THR A 170 -6.87 -6.99 -22.32
CA THR A 170 -8.24 -6.82 -22.84
C THR A 170 -9.02 -8.13 -22.92
N ARG A 171 -8.36 -9.28 -22.78
CA ARG A 171 -8.96 -10.61 -22.98
C ARG A 171 -8.89 -11.54 -21.77
N THR A 172 -8.31 -11.10 -20.66
CA THR A 172 -8.24 -11.90 -19.44
C THR A 172 -9.37 -11.49 -18.50
N GLY A 173 -9.99 -12.44 -17.81
CA GLY A 173 -10.97 -12.15 -16.76
C GLY A 173 -10.36 -11.48 -15.52
N THR A 174 -9.03 -11.36 -15.46
CA THR A 174 -8.31 -10.64 -14.41
C THR A 174 -8.25 -9.16 -14.76
N ARG A 175 -8.87 -8.33 -13.92
CA ARG A 175 -8.78 -6.86 -14.02
C ARG A 175 -7.46 -6.35 -13.43
N SER A 176 -6.33 -6.90 -13.88
CA SER A 176 -5.01 -6.46 -13.43
C SER A 176 -4.38 -5.57 -14.49
N ILE A 177 -3.75 -4.49 -14.05
CA ILE A 177 -2.95 -3.59 -14.90
C ILE A 177 -1.50 -3.80 -14.51
N VAL A 178 -0.63 -4.05 -15.50
CA VAL A 178 0.82 -4.06 -15.28
C VAL A 178 1.30 -2.61 -15.31
N HIS A 179 2.00 -2.21 -14.26
CA HIS A 179 2.67 -0.94 -14.08
C HIS A 179 4.16 -1.15 -14.32
N ILE A 180 4.76 -0.31 -15.14
CA ILE A 180 6.22 -0.25 -15.35
C ILE A 180 6.59 1.20 -15.11
N ASP A 181 7.14 1.49 -13.95
CA ASP A 181 7.36 2.85 -13.44
C ASP A 181 8.85 3.17 -13.33
N LEU A 182 9.23 4.37 -13.75
CA LEU A 182 10.50 5.01 -13.40
C LEU A 182 10.20 6.06 -12.33
N ALA A 183 10.76 5.88 -11.15
CA ALA A 183 10.57 6.75 -10.00
C ALA A 183 11.89 7.41 -9.59
N PHE A 184 11.81 8.66 -9.20
CA PHE A 184 12.93 9.52 -8.84
C PHE A 184 12.75 9.97 -7.40
N PRO A 185 13.57 9.50 -6.45
CA PRO A 185 13.56 9.98 -5.08
C PRO A 185 13.95 11.46 -5.05
N LEU A 186 13.24 12.25 -4.25
CA LEU A 186 13.49 13.69 -4.10
C LEU A 186 14.35 14.00 -2.88
N ASN A 187 14.45 13.06 -1.95
CA ASN A 187 15.24 13.14 -0.72
C ASN A 187 15.61 11.72 -0.27
N GLY A 188 16.40 11.62 0.79
CA GLY A 188 16.93 10.37 1.33
C GLY A 188 18.40 10.48 1.60
N ASP A 189 19.09 9.37 1.83
CA ASP A 189 20.54 9.34 2.00
C ASP A 189 21.28 9.16 0.66
N ASP A 190 22.60 9.34 0.69
CA ASP A 190 23.45 9.27 -0.51
C ASP A 190 23.60 7.85 -1.10
N SER A 191 23.04 6.82 -0.46
CA SER A 191 23.11 5.43 -0.93
C SER A 191 22.03 5.07 -1.94
N ILE A 192 21.03 5.95 -2.14
CA ILE A 192 19.90 5.68 -3.02
C ILE A 192 20.25 6.02 -4.46
N ASP A 193 19.96 5.09 -5.37
CA ASP A 193 20.03 5.37 -6.79
C ASP A 193 19.08 6.50 -7.18
N SER A 194 19.53 7.39 -8.04
CA SER A 194 18.76 8.55 -8.51
C SER A 194 17.50 8.17 -9.31
N VAL A 195 17.37 6.92 -9.72
CA VAL A 195 16.19 6.37 -10.42
C VAL A 195 15.96 4.93 -10.02
N GLN A 196 14.69 4.58 -9.76
CA GLN A 196 14.24 3.22 -9.48
C GLN A 196 13.32 2.75 -10.60
N LEU A 197 13.51 1.50 -11.06
CA LEU A 197 12.59 0.81 -11.96
C LEU A 197 11.69 -0.11 -11.15
N VAL A 198 10.39 0.13 -11.20
CA VAL A 198 9.39 -0.68 -10.49
C VAL A 198 8.46 -1.36 -11.48
N ILE A 199 8.32 -2.67 -11.38
CA ILE A 199 7.39 -3.45 -12.20
C ILE A 199 6.41 -4.18 -11.28
N GLU A 200 5.13 -3.84 -11.37
CA GLU A 200 4.09 -4.38 -10.51
C GLU A 200 2.84 -4.76 -11.30
N SER A 201 2.07 -5.71 -10.78
CA SER A 201 0.73 -6.00 -11.26
C SER A 201 -0.30 -5.60 -10.20
N LYS A 202 -1.08 -4.56 -10.48
CA LYS A 202 -2.13 -4.06 -9.58
C LYS A 202 -3.51 -4.38 -10.12
N ARG A 203 -4.43 -4.79 -9.25
CA ARG A 203 -5.83 -4.95 -9.65
C ARG A 203 -6.41 -3.59 -10.01
N SER A 204 -7.04 -3.52 -11.19
CA SER A 204 -7.88 -2.39 -11.59
C SER A 204 -9.31 -2.64 -11.09
N PHE A 205 -9.96 -1.59 -10.69
CA PHE A 205 -11.40 -1.61 -10.33
C PHE A 205 -12.26 -1.44 -11.57
#